data_2112fc485faef178a9b375ddc68dd261
#
_entry.id   2112fc485faef178a9b375ddc68dd261
#
_cell.length_a   1.000
_cell.length_b   1.000
_cell.length_c   1.000
_cell.angle_alpha   90.00
_cell.angle_beta   90.00
_cell.angle_gamma   90.00
#
_symmetry.space_group_name_H-M   'P 1'
#
loop_
_entity.id
_entity.type
_entity.pdbx_description
1 polymer ?
#
loop_
_entity_poly.entity_id
_entity_poly.type
_entity_poly.pdbx_seq_one_letter_code
_entity_poly.pdbx_strand_id
1 'polypeptide(L)'
;MEKRKLSKSKVALIVIASIILVVGAFLGVVGILNIEFRKDNLEYIETSIRAVEYEEQLTPTYEDGYWTFTTDDEFKILQLTDIHIGGGWLTKTKDYKAINAVANMVTAEKPDLVIITGDLVFPVGFAGCTFNNKEEIILIASLMEKLGVYW
;
A
#
# COMPACT_ATOMS: atom_id res chain seq x y z
N MET A 1 -23.16 -9.77 56.27
CA MET A 1 -22.27 -8.93 55.42
C MET A 1 -23.10 -8.21 54.37
N GLU A 2 -23.30 -6.91 54.53
CA GLU A 2 -24.12 -6.11 53.61
C GLU A 2 -23.28 -5.80 52.33
N LYS A 3 -23.76 -6.29 51.17
CA LYS A 3 -23.11 -6.01 49.88
C LYS A 3 -23.33 -4.54 49.52
N ARG A 4 -22.29 -3.70 49.65
CA ARG A 4 -22.29 -2.28 49.30
C ARG A 4 -22.58 -2.16 47.79
N LYS A 5 -23.78 -1.72 47.41
CA LYS A 5 -24.16 -1.46 46.03
C LYS A 5 -23.37 -0.23 45.52
N LEU A 6 -22.70 -0.39 44.40
CA LEU A 6 -22.02 0.73 43.71
C LEU A 6 -23.05 1.80 43.28
N SER A 7 -22.71 3.07 43.38
CA SER A 7 -23.57 4.13 42.88
C SER A 7 -23.62 4.09 41.33
N LYS A 8 -24.74 4.50 40.76
CA LYS A 8 -24.93 4.52 39.27
C LYS A 8 -23.79 5.24 38.52
N SER A 9 -23.28 6.33 39.08
CA SER A 9 -22.15 7.05 38.51
C SER A 9 -20.83 6.24 38.51
N LYS A 10 -20.56 5.48 39.58
CA LYS A 10 -19.38 4.60 39.62
C LYS A 10 -19.49 3.45 38.62
N VAL A 11 -20.70 2.89 38.47
CA VAL A 11 -20.96 1.83 37.48
C VAL A 11 -20.73 2.40 36.06
N ALA A 12 -21.28 3.58 35.75
CA ALA A 12 -21.08 4.23 34.47
C ALA A 12 -19.60 4.50 34.18
N LEU A 13 -18.84 4.98 35.17
CA LEU A 13 -17.41 5.23 35.02
C LEU A 13 -16.62 3.93 34.69
N ILE A 14 -16.94 2.85 35.41
CA ILE A 14 -16.31 1.53 35.16
C ILE A 14 -16.61 1.05 33.75
N VAL A 15 -17.86 1.17 33.30
CA VAL A 15 -18.26 0.75 31.93
C VAL A 15 -17.49 1.57 30.88
N ILE A 16 -17.44 2.89 31.03
CA ILE A 16 -16.68 3.78 30.10
C ILE A 16 -15.20 3.40 30.08
N ALA A 17 -14.58 3.24 31.25
CA ALA A 17 -13.18 2.83 31.36
C ALA A 17 -12.92 1.46 30.70
N SER A 18 -13.83 0.51 30.86
CA SER A 18 -13.74 -0.81 30.23
C SER A 18 -13.83 -0.71 28.72
N ILE A 19 -14.73 0.11 28.19
CA ILE A 19 -14.86 0.35 26.73
C ILE A 19 -13.58 0.94 26.19
N ILE A 20 -13.03 2.00 26.83
CA ILE A 20 -11.79 2.65 26.41
C ILE A 20 -10.63 1.63 26.39
N LEU A 21 -10.54 0.79 27.41
CA LEU A 21 -9.49 -0.23 27.49
C LEU A 21 -9.61 -1.27 26.37
N VAL A 22 -10.81 -1.75 26.08
CA VAL A 22 -11.07 -2.71 25.00
C VAL A 22 -10.76 -2.11 23.65
N VAL A 23 -11.20 -0.87 23.39
CA VAL A 23 -10.91 -0.15 22.14
C VAL A 23 -9.41 0.09 21.99
N GLY A 24 -8.74 0.53 23.06
CA GLY A 24 -7.30 0.74 23.05
C GLY A 24 -6.51 -0.55 22.77
N ALA A 25 -6.90 -1.66 23.40
CA ALA A 25 -6.30 -2.97 23.14
C ALA A 25 -6.53 -3.43 21.69
N PHE A 26 -7.74 -3.25 21.16
CA PHE A 26 -8.06 -3.56 19.76
C PHE A 26 -7.19 -2.74 18.78
N LEU A 27 -7.11 -1.43 18.96
CA LEU A 27 -6.28 -0.56 18.11
C LEU A 27 -4.79 -0.93 18.19
N GLY A 28 -4.31 -1.32 19.39
CA GLY A 28 -2.94 -1.80 19.57
C GLY A 28 -2.65 -3.07 18.77
N VAL A 29 -3.56 -4.04 18.82
CA VAL A 29 -3.44 -5.29 18.05
C VAL A 29 -3.47 -5.00 16.54
N VAL A 30 -4.41 -4.18 16.09
CA VAL A 30 -4.49 -3.78 14.67
C VAL A 30 -3.21 -3.08 14.21
N GLY A 31 -2.65 -2.20 15.06
CA GLY A 31 -1.38 -1.54 14.76
C GLY A 31 -0.23 -2.53 14.55
N ILE A 32 -0.12 -3.54 15.42
CA ILE A 32 0.90 -4.60 15.29
C ILE A 32 0.68 -5.40 14.00
N LEU A 33 -0.55 -5.83 13.74
CA LEU A 33 -0.89 -6.60 12.54
C LEU A 33 -0.59 -5.82 11.26
N ASN A 34 -0.81 -4.50 11.24
CA ASN A 34 -0.47 -3.66 10.09
C ASN A 34 1.04 -3.54 9.86
N ILE A 35 1.85 -3.48 10.95
CA ILE A 35 3.31 -3.47 10.83
C ILE A 35 3.81 -4.80 10.23
N GLU A 36 3.34 -5.92 10.74
CA GLU A 36 3.68 -7.24 10.21
C GLU A 36 3.27 -7.37 8.75
N PHE A 37 2.04 -6.99 8.42
CA PHE A 37 1.53 -7.06 7.06
C PHE A 37 2.33 -6.23 6.06
N ARG A 38 2.80 -5.04 6.45
CA ARG A 38 3.67 -4.22 5.59
C ARG A 38 5.01 -4.92 5.31
N LYS A 39 5.61 -5.51 6.33
CA LYS A 39 6.84 -6.30 6.14
C LYS A 39 6.61 -7.45 5.18
N ASP A 40 5.53 -8.21 5.37
CA ASP A 40 5.15 -9.32 4.50
C ASP A 40 4.98 -8.86 3.04
N ASN A 41 4.35 -7.71 2.80
CA ASN A 41 4.17 -7.16 1.46
C ASN A 41 5.49 -6.75 0.80
N LEU A 42 6.36 -6.06 1.54
CA LEU A 42 7.68 -5.65 1.03
C LEU A 42 8.54 -6.89 0.75
N GLU A 43 8.55 -7.87 1.65
CA GLU A 43 9.25 -9.14 1.45
C GLU A 43 8.69 -9.90 0.25
N TYR A 44 7.37 -9.92 0.07
CA TYR A 44 6.72 -10.53 -1.09
C TYR A 44 7.15 -9.86 -2.39
N ILE A 45 7.16 -8.53 -2.46
CA ILE A 45 7.63 -7.79 -3.63
C ILE A 45 9.08 -8.17 -3.92
N GLU A 46 9.94 -8.13 -2.90
CA GLU A 46 11.37 -8.40 -3.06
C GLU A 46 11.66 -9.83 -3.52
N THR A 47 10.97 -10.82 -2.97
CA THR A 47 11.28 -12.24 -3.19
C THR A 47 10.49 -12.88 -4.33
N SER A 48 9.27 -12.41 -4.60
CA SER A 48 8.35 -13.06 -5.52
C SER A 48 8.16 -12.31 -6.84
N ILE A 49 8.37 -11.00 -6.85
CA ILE A 49 8.28 -10.20 -8.07
C ILE A 49 9.66 -10.20 -8.76
N ARG A 50 9.67 -10.36 -10.08
CA ARG A 50 10.86 -10.30 -10.91
C ARG A 50 10.92 -8.99 -11.66
N ALA A 51 12.13 -8.49 -11.88
CA ALA A 51 12.34 -7.36 -12.79
C ALA A 51 11.85 -7.70 -14.20
N VAL A 52 11.39 -6.70 -14.91
CA VAL A 52 11.00 -6.84 -16.32
C VAL A 52 12.27 -7.06 -17.15
N GLU A 53 12.25 -8.07 -17.99
CA GLU A 53 13.35 -8.35 -18.92
C GLU A 53 13.07 -7.61 -20.24
N TYR A 54 13.79 -6.51 -20.47
CA TYR A 54 13.79 -5.79 -21.75
C TYR A 54 14.88 -6.38 -22.65
N GLU A 55 14.62 -6.42 -23.95
CA GLU A 55 15.68 -6.64 -24.95
C GLU A 55 16.56 -5.39 -25.06
N GLU A 56 15.91 -4.23 -25.07
CA GLU A 56 16.54 -2.91 -25.03
C GLU A 56 15.61 -1.97 -24.25
N GLN A 57 16.11 -1.39 -23.17
CA GLN A 57 15.35 -0.43 -22.36
C GLN A 57 15.84 0.99 -22.69
N LEU A 58 14.92 1.86 -23.06
CA LEU A 58 15.24 3.27 -23.26
C LEU A 58 15.71 3.88 -21.93
N THR A 59 16.80 4.63 -22.00
CA THR A 59 17.35 5.33 -20.84
C THR A 59 17.09 6.82 -20.98
N PRO A 60 16.42 7.45 -20.00
CA PRO A 60 16.19 8.90 -20.07
C PRO A 60 17.49 9.67 -19.85
N THR A 61 17.63 10.80 -20.55
CA THR A 61 18.70 11.77 -20.37
C THR A 61 18.18 13.00 -19.65
N TYR A 62 19.04 13.64 -18.84
CA TYR A 62 18.69 14.88 -18.16
C TYR A 62 19.40 16.05 -18.83
N GLU A 63 18.63 16.88 -19.54
CA GLU A 63 19.13 18.06 -20.26
C GLU A 63 18.22 19.27 -20.00
N ASP A 64 18.80 20.44 -19.82
CA ASP A 64 18.08 21.70 -19.62
C ASP A 64 17.01 21.71 -18.50
N GLY A 65 17.23 20.91 -17.47
CA GLY A 65 16.30 20.82 -16.34
C GLY A 65 15.16 19.80 -16.50
N TYR A 66 15.15 19.01 -17.56
CA TYR A 66 14.12 18.03 -17.89
C TYR A 66 14.71 16.64 -18.09
N TRP A 67 13.92 15.62 -17.75
CA TRP A 67 14.18 14.26 -18.17
C TRP A 67 13.50 14.00 -19.51
N THR A 68 14.23 13.49 -20.48
CA THR A 68 13.74 13.21 -21.83
C THR A 68 14.10 11.80 -22.25
N PHE A 69 13.20 11.16 -22.98
CA PHE A 69 13.48 9.93 -23.72
C PHE A 69 13.64 10.29 -25.21
N THR A 70 14.61 9.69 -25.86
CA THR A 70 14.79 9.83 -27.30
C THR A 70 14.70 8.46 -27.95
N THR A 71 13.81 8.32 -28.93
CA THR A 71 13.63 7.11 -29.71
C THR A 71 13.16 7.46 -31.11
N ASP A 72 13.55 6.64 -32.09
CA ASP A 72 13.03 6.71 -33.47
C ASP A 72 11.85 5.73 -33.68
N ASP A 73 11.55 4.91 -32.66
CA ASP A 73 10.47 3.93 -32.64
C ASP A 73 9.29 4.37 -31.76
N GLU A 74 8.34 3.50 -31.58
CA GLU A 74 7.19 3.72 -30.69
C GLU A 74 7.64 3.91 -29.24
N PHE A 75 7.06 4.89 -28.56
CA PHE A 75 7.22 5.10 -27.13
C PHE A 75 5.97 4.61 -26.41
N LYS A 76 6.10 3.54 -25.63
CA LYS A 76 4.98 2.90 -24.95
C LYS A 76 4.80 3.43 -23.53
N ILE A 77 3.63 4.01 -23.25
CA ILE A 77 3.24 4.46 -21.93
C ILE A 77 2.16 3.53 -21.39
N LEU A 78 2.39 2.99 -20.18
CA LEU A 78 1.36 2.29 -19.41
C LEU A 78 0.78 3.25 -18.37
N GLN A 79 -0.48 3.60 -18.53
CA GLN A 79 -1.20 4.39 -17.54
C GLN A 79 -1.91 3.47 -16.52
N LEU A 80 -1.61 3.68 -15.24
CA LEU A 80 -2.26 3.01 -14.12
C LEU A 80 -3.10 4.01 -13.33
N THR A 81 -4.30 3.59 -12.96
CA THR A 81 -5.21 4.36 -12.11
C THR A 81 -5.99 3.40 -11.23
N ASP A 82 -6.59 3.90 -10.15
CA ASP A 82 -7.51 3.15 -9.28
C ASP A 82 -6.93 1.85 -8.70
N ILE A 83 -5.65 1.85 -8.33
CA ILE A 83 -4.98 0.67 -7.77
C ILE A 83 -5.53 0.35 -6.38
N HIS A 84 -5.91 1.37 -5.61
CA HIS A 84 -6.59 1.26 -4.32
C HIS A 84 -5.90 0.33 -3.31
N ILE A 85 -4.58 0.48 -3.12
CA ILE A 85 -3.87 -0.25 -2.06
C ILE A 85 -4.42 0.17 -0.70
N GLY A 86 -4.84 -0.79 0.07
CA GLY A 86 -5.44 -0.56 1.38
C GLY A 86 -4.43 -0.50 2.52
N GLY A 87 -3.27 -1.14 2.35
CA GLY A 87 -2.13 -1.10 3.29
C GLY A 87 -2.39 -1.64 4.68
N GLY A 88 -3.60 -2.17 4.92
CA GLY A 88 -4.01 -2.66 6.23
C GLY A 88 -4.29 -4.15 6.27
N TRP A 89 -4.35 -4.67 7.48
CA TRP A 89 -4.61 -6.08 7.72
C TRP A 89 -5.88 -6.61 7.02
N LEU A 90 -6.98 -5.84 6.99
CA LEU A 90 -8.23 -6.25 6.36
C LEU A 90 -8.18 -6.26 4.82
N THR A 91 -7.22 -5.58 4.22
CA THR A 91 -7.08 -5.49 2.76
C THR A 91 -6.05 -6.45 2.20
N LYS A 92 -5.34 -7.20 3.04
CA LYS A 92 -4.20 -8.08 2.69
C LYS A 92 -4.39 -8.83 1.36
N THR A 93 -5.48 -9.56 1.22
CA THR A 93 -5.74 -10.37 0.01
C THR A 93 -5.99 -9.51 -1.24
N LYS A 94 -6.60 -8.33 -1.07
CA LYS A 94 -6.84 -7.39 -2.18
C LYS A 94 -5.53 -6.74 -2.62
N ASP A 95 -4.70 -6.35 -1.67
CA ASP A 95 -3.41 -5.72 -1.93
C ASP A 95 -2.47 -6.66 -2.69
N TYR A 96 -2.38 -7.94 -2.30
CA TYR A 96 -1.63 -8.95 -3.08
C TYR A 96 -2.16 -9.11 -4.51
N LYS A 97 -3.48 -9.09 -4.69
CA LYS A 97 -4.06 -9.17 -6.04
C LYS A 97 -3.72 -7.93 -6.87
N ALA A 98 -3.77 -6.74 -6.28
CA ALA A 98 -3.43 -5.50 -6.96
C ALA A 98 -1.94 -5.46 -7.33
N ILE A 99 -1.03 -5.80 -6.40
CA ILE A 99 0.41 -5.91 -6.66
C ILE A 99 0.69 -6.86 -7.82
N ASN A 100 0.09 -8.06 -7.82
CA ASN A 100 0.28 -9.03 -8.89
C ASN A 100 -0.33 -8.58 -10.22
N ALA A 101 -1.50 -7.93 -10.20
CA ALA A 101 -2.12 -7.41 -11.41
C ALA A 101 -1.23 -6.35 -12.06
N VAL A 102 -0.72 -5.40 -11.27
CA VAL A 102 0.20 -4.37 -11.77
C VAL A 102 1.50 -5.01 -12.28
N ALA A 103 2.11 -5.92 -11.53
CA ALA A 103 3.33 -6.61 -11.97
C ALA A 103 3.13 -7.36 -13.29
N ASN A 104 2.01 -8.07 -13.43
CA ASN A 104 1.69 -8.81 -14.66
C ASN A 104 1.46 -7.87 -15.85
N MET A 105 0.72 -6.78 -15.67
CA MET A 105 0.52 -5.80 -16.74
C MET A 105 1.85 -5.18 -17.19
N VAL A 106 2.66 -4.71 -16.24
CA VAL A 106 3.96 -4.10 -16.56
C VAL A 106 4.89 -5.09 -17.24
N THR A 107 4.93 -6.36 -16.78
CA THR A 107 5.76 -7.42 -17.38
C THR A 107 5.29 -7.80 -18.78
N ALA A 108 3.98 -7.84 -19.02
CA ALA A 108 3.42 -8.19 -20.32
C ALA A 108 3.60 -7.08 -21.34
N GLU A 109 3.37 -5.83 -20.92
CA GLU A 109 3.42 -4.67 -21.82
C GLU A 109 4.82 -4.13 -22.03
N LYS A 110 5.75 -4.31 -21.09
CA LYS A 110 7.12 -3.80 -21.15
C LYS A 110 7.15 -2.31 -21.56
N PRO A 111 6.50 -1.41 -20.77
CA PRO A 111 6.39 -0.01 -21.15
C PRO A 111 7.71 0.72 -20.98
N ASP A 112 7.92 1.78 -21.77
CA ASP A 112 9.05 2.70 -21.60
C ASP A 112 8.83 3.62 -20.39
N LEU A 113 7.55 3.92 -20.07
CA LEU A 113 7.17 4.75 -18.94
C LEU A 113 5.85 4.27 -18.34
N VAL A 114 5.79 4.17 -17.02
CA VAL A 114 4.56 3.97 -16.27
C VAL A 114 4.09 5.30 -15.68
N ILE A 115 2.83 5.67 -15.91
CA ILE A 115 2.24 6.88 -15.33
C ILE A 115 1.11 6.47 -14.38
N ILE A 116 1.15 6.95 -13.15
CA ILE A 116 0.11 6.73 -12.16
C ILE A 116 -0.71 8.02 -12.02
N THR A 117 -1.97 7.98 -12.44
CA THR A 117 -2.79 9.19 -12.60
C THR A 117 -3.82 9.42 -11.49
N GLY A 118 -3.86 8.55 -10.48
CA GLY A 118 -4.73 8.76 -9.31
C GLY A 118 -5.16 7.48 -8.62
N ASP A 119 -5.87 7.66 -7.53
CA ASP A 119 -6.47 6.65 -6.67
C ASP A 119 -5.56 5.45 -6.35
N LEU A 120 -4.29 5.77 -6.07
CA LEU A 120 -3.26 4.82 -5.72
C LEU A 120 -3.58 4.12 -4.40
N VAL A 121 -4.10 4.89 -3.45
CA VAL A 121 -4.41 4.48 -2.08
C VAL A 121 -5.92 4.37 -1.90
N PHE A 122 -6.37 3.36 -1.18
CA PHE A 122 -7.79 3.20 -0.86
C PHE A 122 -8.26 4.38 0.02
N PRO A 123 -9.29 5.16 -0.41
CA PRO A 123 -9.62 6.45 0.21
C PRO A 123 -10.23 6.33 1.61
N VAL A 124 -10.66 5.13 2.02
CA VAL A 124 -11.32 4.88 3.29
C VAL A 124 -10.38 4.07 4.19
N GLY A 125 -9.38 4.74 4.75
CA GLY A 125 -8.33 4.12 5.55
C GLY A 125 -8.83 3.24 6.69
N PHE A 126 -9.89 3.65 7.41
CA PHE A 126 -10.44 2.83 8.49
C PHE A 126 -11.04 1.49 8.00
N ALA A 127 -11.44 1.36 6.74
CA ALA A 127 -11.90 0.09 6.17
C ALA A 127 -10.74 -0.90 5.95
N GLY A 128 -9.52 -0.39 5.76
CA GLY A 128 -8.29 -1.17 5.78
C GLY A 128 -7.69 -1.33 7.18
N CYS A 129 -8.27 -0.67 8.18
CA CYS A 129 -7.71 -0.52 9.53
C CYS A 129 -6.35 0.17 9.55
N THR A 130 -6.10 1.08 8.61
CA THR A 130 -4.91 1.93 8.56
C THR A 130 -5.30 3.39 8.35
N PHE A 131 -4.42 4.31 8.78
CA PHE A 131 -4.56 5.75 8.60
C PHE A 131 -3.28 6.36 8.03
N ASN A 132 -2.36 5.52 7.55
CA ASN A 132 -1.06 5.95 7.08
C ASN A 132 -0.89 5.68 5.58
N ASN A 133 -1.40 6.61 4.76
CA ASN A 133 -1.33 6.53 3.30
C ASN A 133 0.12 6.54 2.74
N LYS A 134 1.10 6.95 3.55
CA LYS A 134 2.50 6.93 3.14
C LYS A 134 3.00 5.50 2.89
N GLU A 135 2.56 4.56 3.70
CA GLU A 135 3.00 3.17 3.62
C GLU A 135 2.46 2.47 2.36
N GLU A 136 1.24 2.82 1.94
CA GLU A 136 0.65 2.31 0.70
C GLU A 136 1.42 2.82 -0.53
N ILE A 137 1.83 4.11 -0.50
CA ILE A 137 2.66 4.69 -1.55
C ILE A 137 4.02 3.99 -1.60
N ILE A 138 4.63 3.69 -0.46
CA ILE A 138 5.91 2.96 -0.39
C ILE A 138 5.79 1.57 -1.03
N LEU A 139 4.68 0.86 -0.85
CA LEU A 139 4.48 -0.46 -1.47
C LEU A 139 4.50 -0.37 -3.00
N ILE A 140 3.82 0.62 -3.58
CA ILE A 140 3.81 0.79 -5.04
C ILE A 140 5.18 1.28 -5.54
N ALA A 141 5.81 2.22 -4.85
CA ALA A 141 7.16 2.65 -5.20
C ALA A 141 8.13 1.45 -5.21
N SER A 142 8.11 0.63 -4.15
CA SER A 142 8.93 -0.57 -4.07
C SER A 142 8.63 -1.57 -5.19
N LEU A 143 7.36 -1.69 -5.60
CA LEU A 143 6.97 -2.54 -6.73
C LEU A 143 7.55 -2.01 -8.05
N MET A 144 7.44 -0.71 -8.33
CA MET A 144 7.99 -0.11 -9.56
C MET A 144 9.51 -0.24 -9.62
N GLU A 145 10.20 0.05 -8.51
CA GLU A 145 11.65 -0.13 -8.38
C GLU A 145 12.07 -1.59 -8.60
N LYS A 146 11.32 -2.54 -8.02
CA LYS A 146 11.58 -3.98 -8.19
C LYS A 146 11.37 -4.44 -9.62
N LEU A 147 10.37 -3.91 -10.31
CA LEU A 147 10.13 -4.18 -11.73
C LEU A 147 11.20 -3.55 -12.62
N GLY A 148 11.92 -2.55 -12.15
CA GLY A 148 12.98 -1.88 -12.90
C GLY A 148 12.46 -1.01 -14.03
N VAL A 149 11.30 -0.39 -13.86
CA VAL A 149 10.66 0.47 -14.87
C VAL A 149 10.77 1.94 -14.49
N TYR A 150 10.74 2.82 -15.48
CA TYR A 150 10.61 4.26 -15.24
C TYR A 150 9.15 4.61 -14.94
N TRP A 151 8.93 5.46 -13.93
CA TRP A 151 7.58 5.80 -13.47
C TRP A 151 7.50 7.19 -12.85
#